data_8b996da55227d8e24676850435f55427
#
_entry.id   8b996da55227d8e24676850435f55427
#
_cell.length_a   1.000
_cell.length_b   1.000
_cell.length_c   1.000
_cell.angle_alpha   90.00
_cell.angle_beta   90.00
_cell.angle_gamma   90.00
#
_symmetry.space_group_name_H-M   'P 1'
#
loop_
_entity.id
_entity.type
_entity.pdbx_description
1 polymer ?
#
loop_
_entity_poly.entity_id
_entity_poly.type
_entity_poly.pdbx_seq_one_letter_code
_entity_poly.pdbx_strand_id
1 'polypeptide(L)'
;KITEVSVKRGMIDADRATDQLSRLTLSMQYSQAASAQLAIEAAFEDMAVKHEILAKLDAVMPADSVLATNTSYLDVNEMAARLIDPTRVIGLHFFAPAHIMKLLEIVQGARSSDRAIATGYALAKRLGKVPVLAGVCDGFIGNRILARYREAADTVFMDGSTPWEVDEAIVDFGYAMGPYEAQDLSGLDIAHANRQRQAPTRDPNRRYILIADRMIELGKLGRKTGAGWYRYPGGGGKVEDPIVADLAIEEAHFAGMSRTDYSGSEICQRLLLAMINEAADILDAGIAQSASDIDLVKVFGYGFPRWRGGLMHYADSLGVKAIVAQLEILAREDPVAWKVSPLLRRCAEAGQSLAEARPKL
;
A
#
# COMPACT_ATOMS: atom_id res chain seq x y z
N LYS A 1 -10.38 23.56 -6.57
CA LYS A 1 -9.03 23.63 -5.94
C LYS A 1 -7.96 23.00 -6.83
N ILE A 2 -8.04 21.71 -7.28
CA ILE A 2 -7.03 21.09 -8.18
C ILE A 2 -6.96 21.87 -9.50
N THR A 3 -8.10 22.11 -10.15
CA THR A 3 -8.21 22.85 -11.41
C THR A 3 -7.65 24.28 -11.29
N GLU A 4 -7.97 25.00 -10.22
CA GLU A 4 -7.44 26.34 -9.92
C GLU A 4 -5.91 26.34 -9.77
N VAL A 5 -5.36 25.34 -9.06
CA VAL A 5 -3.89 25.19 -8.93
C VAL A 5 -3.25 24.90 -10.29
N SER A 6 -3.91 24.10 -11.14
CA SER A 6 -3.42 23.78 -12.49
C SER A 6 -3.40 25.03 -13.39
N VAL A 7 -4.41 25.89 -13.31
CA VAL A 7 -4.43 27.18 -14.03
C VAL A 7 -3.31 28.08 -13.49
N LYS A 8 -3.21 28.23 -12.16
CA LYS A 8 -2.19 29.07 -11.53
C LYS A 8 -0.75 28.66 -11.88
N ARG A 9 -0.53 27.36 -12.13
CA ARG A 9 0.76 26.79 -12.54
C ARG A 9 0.96 26.79 -14.06
N GLY A 10 0.02 27.32 -14.86
CA GLY A 10 0.09 27.32 -16.31
C GLY A 10 -0.02 25.95 -16.97
N MET A 11 -0.52 24.93 -16.25
CA MET A 11 -0.68 23.58 -16.78
C MET A 11 -1.90 23.45 -17.69
N ILE A 12 -2.93 24.26 -17.46
CA ILE A 12 -4.12 24.43 -18.29
C ILE A 12 -4.50 25.91 -18.33
N ASP A 13 -5.19 26.36 -19.38
CA ASP A 13 -5.77 27.68 -19.45
C ASP A 13 -7.15 27.77 -18.74
N ALA A 14 -7.69 28.98 -18.62
CA ALA A 14 -8.97 29.24 -17.95
C ALA A 14 -10.16 28.62 -18.69
N ASP A 15 -10.14 28.61 -20.04
CA ASP A 15 -11.22 28.06 -20.85
C ASP A 15 -11.30 26.54 -20.68
N ARG A 16 -10.16 25.87 -20.69
CA ARG A 16 -10.07 24.42 -20.41
C ARG A 16 -10.49 24.08 -18.98
N ALA A 17 -10.15 24.92 -18.01
CA ALA A 17 -10.62 24.78 -16.64
C ALA A 17 -12.14 24.87 -16.54
N THR A 18 -12.72 25.84 -17.21
CA THR A 18 -14.18 26.05 -17.29
C THR A 18 -14.87 24.86 -17.95
N ASP A 19 -14.35 24.38 -19.08
CA ASP A 19 -14.86 23.18 -19.77
C ASP A 19 -14.79 21.93 -18.85
N GLN A 20 -13.70 21.74 -18.12
CA GLN A 20 -13.60 20.62 -17.18
C GLN A 20 -14.64 20.70 -16.06
N LEU A 21 -14.86 21.89 -15.50
CA LEU A 21 -15.82 22.11 -14.40
C LEU A 21 -17.28 22.00 -14.88
N SER A 22 -17.59 22.39 -16.11
CA SER A 22 -18.95 22.29 -16.68
C SER A 22 -19.43 20.83 -16.80
N ARG A 23 -18.53 19.87 -16.83
CA ARG A 23 -18.83 18.42 -16.87
C ARG A 23 -19.10 17.81 -15.50
N LEU A 24 -18.98 18.57 -14.41
CA LEU A 24 -19.24 18.13 -13.05
C LEU A 24 -20.63 18.60 -12.61
N THR A 25 -21.46 17.64 -12.20
CA THR A 25 -22.75 17.92 -11.55
C THR A 25 -22.65 17.44 -10.10
N LEU A 26 -22.88 18.37 -9.15
CA LEU A 26 -22.94 18.06 -7.74
C LEU A 26 -24.38 17.72 -7.34
N SER A 27 -24.58 16.62 -6.64
CA SER A 27 -25.90 16.20 -6.16
C SER A 27 -25.80 15.50 -4.82
N MET A 28 -26.84 15.65 -4.00
CA MET A 28 -27.08 14.89 -2.78
C MET A 28 -28.06 13.72 -3.02
N GLN A 29 -28.54 13.55 -4.26
CA GLN A 29 -29.58 12.58 -4.59
C GLN A 29 -29.03 11.43 -5.43
N TYR A 30 -29.16 10.19 -4.93
CA TYR A 30 -28.75 8.99 -5.64
C TYR A 30 -29.48 8.78 -6.98
N SER A 31 -30.72 9.30 -7.12
CA SER A 31 -31.48 9.25 -8.38
C SER A 31 -30.76 9.90 -9.57
N GLN A 32 -29.79 10.81 -9.34
CA GLN A 32 -28.95 11.35 -10.39
C GLN A 32 -27.99 10.32 -11.02
N ALA A 33 -27.78 9.20 -10.35
CA ALA A 33 -26.99 8.09 -10.89
C ALA A 33 -27.79 7.11 -11.77
N ALA A 34 -29.08 7.36 -11.99
CA ALA A 34 -29.97 6.45 -12.73
C ALA A 34 -29.56 6.19 -14.20
N SER A 35 -28.71 7.02 -14.80
CA SER A 35 -28.15 6.82 -16.14
C SER A 35 -26.64 6.54 -16.13
N ALA A 36 -26.03 6.39 -14.96
CA ALA A 36 -24.59 6.19 -14.85
C ALA A 36 -24.20 4.76 -15.23
N GLN A 37 -23.12 4.63 -15.99
CA GLN A 37 -22.57 3.34 -16.40
C GLN A 37 -21.59 2.76 -15.35
N LEU A 38 -21.02 3.64 -14.52
CA LEU A 38 -20.07 3.30 -13.47
C LEU A 38 -20.29 4.24 -12.28
N ALA A 39 -20.39 3.68 -11.08
CA ALA A 39 -20.23 4.43 -9.83
C ALA A 39 -18.94 4.01 -9.13
N ILE A 40 -18.25 4.97 -8.51
CA ILE A 40 -17.07 4.73 -7.69
C ILE A 40 -17.36 5.26 -6.28
N GLU A 41 -17.60 4.34 -5.36
CA GLU A 41 -17.76 4.65 -3.94
C GLU A 41 -16.38 4.99 -3.33
N ALA A 42 -16.25 6.13 -2.68
CA ALA A 42 -15.01 6.61 -2.08
C ALA A 42 -15.26 7.33 -0.75
N ALA A 43 -16.20 6.82 0.05
CA ALA A 43 -16.55 7.35 1.37
C ALA A 43 -15.61 6.79 2.48
N PHE A 44 -16.04 6.89 3.74
CA PHE A 44 -15.27 6.37 4.87
C PHE A 44 -14.98 4.88 4.72
N GLU A 45 -13.79 4.47 5.22
CA GLU A 45 -13.31 3.08 5.22
C GLU A 45 -14.01 2.27 6.33
N ASP A 46 -15.32 2.15 6.20
CA ASP A 46 -16.22 1.44 7.11
C ASP A 46 -17.20 0.58 6.31
N MET A 47 -17.30 -0.70 6.65
CA MET A 47 -18.09 -1.69 5.91
C MET A 47 -19.58 -1.35 5.89
N ALA A 48 -20.13 -0.86 7.00
CA ALA A 48 -21.55 -0.51 7.09
C ALA A 48 -21.90 0.68 6.20
N VAL A 49 -21.03 1.70 6.21
CA VAL A 49 -21.16 2.88 5.33
C VAL A 49 -21.11 2.48 3.86
N LYS A 50 -20.16 1.63 3.49
CA LYS A 50 -20.01 1.17 2.10
C LYS A 50 -21.19 0.31 1.64
N HIS A 51 -21.69 -0.58 2.49
CA HIS A 51 -22.92 -1.34 2.21
C HIS A 51 -24.12 -0.44 1.97
N GLU A 52 -24.33 0.57 2.82
CA GLU A 52 -25.45 1.52 2.65
C GLU A 52 -25.37 2.27 1.32
N ILE A 53 -24.20 2.77 0.97
CA ILE A 53 -23.97 3.52 -0.29
C ILE A 53 -24.20 2.60 -1.49
N LEU A 54 -23.55 1.44 -1.50
CA LEU A 54 -23.65 0.48 -2.62
C LEU A 54 -25.09 -0.01 -2.81
N ALA A 55 -25.84 -0.28 -1.73
CA ALA A 55 -27.25 -0.67 -1.82
C ALA A 55 -28.13 0.45 -2.42
N LYS A 56 -27.88 1.72 -2.07
CA LYS A 56 -28.60 2.87 -2.66
C LYS A 56 -28.27 3.04 -4.13
N LEU A 57 -27.04 2.85 -4.54
CA LEU A 57 -26.62 2.90 -5.94
C LEU A 57 -27.21 1.72 -6.74
N ASP A 58 -27.18 0.51 -6.18
CA ASP A 58 -27.74 -0.70 -6.78
C ASP A 58 -29.23 -0.56 -7.10
N ALA A 59 -29.99 0.12 -6.21
CA ALA A 59 -31.42 0.35 -6.37
C ALA A 59 -31.79 1.33 -7.50
N VAL A 60 -30.88 2.24 -7.89
CA VAL A 60 -31.20 3.31 -8.84
C VAL A 60 -30.45 3.21 -10.18
N MET A 61 -29.30 2.57 -10.19
CA MET A 61 -28.46 2.46 -11.40
C MET A 61 -28.91 1.34 -12.32
N PRO A 62 -28.66 1.44 -13.64
CA PRO A 62 -29.00 0.39 -14.60
C PRO A 62 -28.39 -0.96 -14.18
N ALA A 63 -29.12 -2.05 -14.41
CA ALA A 63 -28.66 -3.42 -14.06
C ALA A 63 -27.33 -3.80 -14.74
N ASP A 64 -27.06 -3.18 -15.89
CA ASP A 64 -25.84 -3.39 -16.64
C ASP A 64 -24.70 -2.42 -16.26
N SER A 65 -24.85 -1.54 -15.30
CA SER A 65 -23.78 -0.65 -14.80
C SER A 65 -22.81 -1.37 -13.88
N VAL A 66 -21.63 -0.81 -13.67
CA VAL A 66 -20.60 -1.33 -12.75
C VAL A 66 -20.61 -0.54 -11.46
N LEU A 67 -20.55 -1.23 -10.33
CA LEU A 67 -20.38 -0.64 -9.00
C LEU A 67 -18.96 -0.89 -8.54
N ALA A 68 -18.22 0.17 -8.30
CA ALA A 68 -16.84 0.09 -7.83
C ALA A 68 -16.69 0.71 -6.46
N THR A 69 -15.77 0.18 -5.65
CA THR A 69 -15.35 0.75 -4.37
C THR A 69 -13.87 1.12 -4.42
N ASN A 70 -13.52 2.28 -3.86
CA ASN A 70 -12.12 2.72 -3.71
C ASN A 70 -11.57 2.32 -2.33
N THR A 71 -12.06 1.23 -1.74
CA THR A 71 -11.51 0.71 -0.48
C THR A 71 -10.02 0.40 -0.63
N SER A 72 -9.27 0.57 0.45
CA SER A 72 -7.84 0.23 0.51
C SER A 72 -7.58 -1.12 1.22
N TYR A 73 -8.56 -1.63 1.98
CA TYR A 73 -8.36 -2.78 2.86
C TYR A 73 -9.58 -3.70 2.97
N LEU A 74 -10.81 -3.17 2.83
CA LEU A 74 -12.02 -3.93 3.12
C LEU A 74 -12.33 -4.97 2.04
N ASP A 75 -12.96 -6.07 2.45
CA ASP A 75 -13.28 -7.19 1.56
C ASP A 75 -14.35 -6.83 0.54
N VAL A 76 -13.96 -6.78 -0.73
CA VAL A 76 -14.85 -6.52 -1.87
C VAL A 76 -15.91 -7.62 -2.02
N ASN A 77 -15.60 -8.87 -1.63
CA ASN A 77 -16.55 -9.97 -1.67
C ASN A 77 -17.70 -9.78 -0.66
N GLU A 78 -17.35 -9.33 0.55
CA GLU A 78 -18.35 -9.01 1.58
C GLU A 78 -19.27 -7.88 1.13
N MET A 79 -18.70 -6.83 0.51
CA MET A 79 -19.49 -5.73 -0.06
C MET A 79 -20.45 -6.22 -1.15
N ALA A 80 -19.96 -7.05 -2.07
CA ALA A 80 -20.74 -7.58 -3.19
C ALA A 80 -21.85 -8.53 -2.74
N ALA A 81 -21.63 -9.30 -1.68
CA ALA A 81 -22.55 -10.36 -1.25
C ALA A 81 -23.95 -9.88 -0.87
N ARG A 82 -24.10 -8.59 -0.52
CA ARG A 82 -25.39 -7.99 -0.12
C ARG A 82 -26.15 -7.33 -1.26
N LEU A 83 -25.59 -7.30 -2.48
CA LEU A 83 -26.23 -6.68 -3.64
C LEU A 83 -27.05 -7.70 -4.44
N ILE A 84 -28.02 -7.19 -5.19
CA ILE A 84 -28.89 -8.00 -6.05
C ILE A 84 -28.06 -8.76 -7.08
N ASP A 85 -27.13 -8.05 -7.74
CA ASP A 85 -26.16 -8.65 -8.66
C ASP A 85 -24.72 -8.35 -8.22
N PRO A 86 -24.09 -9.24 -7.45
CA PRO A 86 -22.70 -9.08 -7.02
C PRO A 86 -21.68 -9.19 -8.16
N THR A 87 -22.06 -9.66 -9.36
CA THR A 87 -21.13 -9.84 -10.48
C THR A 87 -20.71 -8.51 -11.09
N ARG A 88 -21.42 -7.43 -10.81
CA ARG A 88 -21.13 -6.07 -11.27
C ARG A 88 -20.19 -5.28 -10.37
N VAL A 89 -19.71 -5.90 -9.26
CA VAL A 89 -18.87 -5.22 -8.27
C VAL A 89 -17.38 -5.50 -8.51
N ILE A 90 -16.57 -4.43 -8.44
CA ILE A 90 -15.11 -4.48 -8.45
C ILE A 90 -14.53 -3.47 -7.44
N GLY A 91 -13.29 -3.68 -7.01
CA GLY A 91 -12.50 -2.62 -6.41
C GLY A 91 -11.79 -1.79 -7.49
N LEU A 92 -11.69 -0.49 -7.26
CA LEU A 92 -10.87 0.43 -8.04
C LEU A 92 -10.03 1.24 -7.05
N HIS A 93 -8.91 0.66 -6.62
CA HIS A 93 -8.05 1.26 -5.61
C HIS A 93 -7.09 2.26 -6.24
N PHE A 94 -7.41 3.55 -6.07
CA PHE A 94 -6.59 4.68 -6.50
C PHE A 94 -5.60 5.07 -5.41
N PHE A 95 -4.44 5.58 -5.82
CA PHE A 95 -3.40 6.04 -4.92
C PHE A 95 -3.41 7.56 -4.80
N ALA A 96 -3.28 8.07 -3.59
CA ALA A 96 -3.28 9.52 -3.32
C ALA A 96 -1.92 10.16 -3.66
N PRO A 97 -1.91 11.33 -4.35
CA PRO A 97 -3.05 12.03 -4.94
C PRO A 97 -3.49 11.39 -6.27
N ALA A 98 -4.76 11.03 -6.40
CA ALA A 98 -5.27 10.23 -7.52
C ALA A 98 -5.03 10.84 -8.92
N HIS A 99 -4.93 12.17 -9.04
CA HIS A 99 -4.65 12.85 -10.31
C HIS A 99 -3.17 12.79 -10.73
N ILE A 100 -2.25 12.43 -9.82
CA ILE A 100 -0.80 12.34 -10.08
C ILE A 100 -0.37 10.88 -10.18
N MET A 101 -0.75 10.06 -9.19
CA MET A 101 -0.31 8.67 -9.08
C MET A 101 -0.80 7.85 -10.26
N LYS A 102 0.11 7.06 -10.85
CA LYS A 102 -0.19 6.31 -12.07
C LYS A 102 -0.84 4.96 -11.83
N LEU A 103 -0.60 4.33 -10.69
CA LEU A 103 -1.13 3.01 -10.38
C LEU A 103 -2.65 3.05 -10.16
N LEU A 104 -3.33 2.00 -10.65
CA LEU A 104 -4.70 1.64 -10.32
C LEU A 104 -4.76 0.13 -10.10
N GLU A 105 -4.99 -0.33 -8.89
CA GLU A 105 -5.31 -1.74 -8.63
C GLU A 105 -6.79 -1.97 -8.93
N ILE A 106 -7.07 -2.88 -9.87
CA ILE A 106 -8.41 -3.36 -10.17
C ILE A 106 -8.60 -4.63 -9.33
N VAL A 107 -9.42 -4.55 -8.29
CA VAL A 107 -9.60 -5.65 -7.35
C VAL A 107 -10.76 -6.52 -7.80
N GLN A 108 -10.44 -7.74 -8.18
CA GLN A 108 -11.39 -8.76 -8.62
C GLN A 108 -11.92 -9.52 -7.42
N GLY A 109 -13.21 -9.36 -7.13
CA GLY A 109 -13.92 -10.23 -6.20
C GLY A 109 -14.22 -11.60 -6.83
N ALA A 110 -14.50 -12.59 -6.00
CA ALA A 110 -14.79 -13.97 -6.42
C ALA A 110 -15.95 -14.09 -7.43
N ARG A 111 -16.85 -13.11 -7.45
CA ARG A 111 -18.02 -13.06 -8.34
C ARG A 111 -17.94 -11.95 -9.40
N SER A 112 -16.88 -11.13 -9.42
CA SER A 112 -16.73 -10.05 -10.39
C SER A 112 -16.73 -10.61 -11.82
N SER A 113 -17.60 -10.06 -12.68
CA SER A 113 -17.70 -10.48 -14.08
C SER A 113 -16.54 -9.91 -14.93
N ASP A 114 -16.22 -10.62 -16.02
CA ASP A 114 -15.24 -10.14 -17.01
C ASP A 114 -15.60 -8.73 -17.53
N ARG A 115 -16.88 -8.44 -17.67
CA ARG A 115 -17.37 -7.12 -18.07
C ARG A 115 -17.02 -6.03 -17.04
N ALA A 116 -17.22 -6.31 -15.76
CA ALA A 116 -16.86 -5.36 -14.71
C ALA A 116 -15.35 -5.10 -14.68
N ILE A 117 -14.56 -6.16 -14.79
CA ILE A 117 -13.08 -6.09 -14.88
C ILE A 117 -12.65 -5.31 -16.13
N ALA A 118 -13.21 -5.62 -17.30
CA ALA A 118 -12.92 -4.91 -18.55
C ALA A 118 -13.27 -3.42 -18.47
N THR A 119 -14.35 -3.07 -17.75
CA THR A 119 -14.72 -1.66 -17.48
C THR A 119 -13.64 -0.97 -16.65
N GLY A 120 -13.08 -1.63 -15.64
CA GLY A 120 -11.95 -1.12 -14.84
C GLY A 120 -10.71 -0.85 -15.71
N TYR A 121 -10.34 -1.78 -16.59
CA TYR A 121 -9.23 -1.60 -17.52
C TYR A 121 -9.48 -0.46 -18.52
N ALA A 122 -10.69 -0.37 -19.07
CA ALA A 122 -11.07 0.70 -19.99
C ALA A 122 -11.00 2.08 -19.32
N LEU A 123 -11.47 2.17 -18.06
CA LEU A 123 -11.34 3.38 -17.26
C LEU A 123 -9.86 3.73 -17.01
N ALA A 124 -9.04 2.78 -16.60
CA ALA A 124 -7.62 2.98 -16.36
C ALA A 124 -6.91 3.54 -17.61
N LYS A 125 -7.16 2.94 -18.77
CA LYS A 125 -6.63 3.42 -20.05
C LYS A 125 -7.06 4.84 -20.36
N ARG A 126 -8.34 5.16 -20.18
CA ARG A 126 -8.90 6.51 -20.40
C ARG A 126 -8.29 7.56 -19.47
N LEU A 127 -7.98 7.19 -18.24
CA LEU A 127 -7.35 8.04 -17.23
C LEU A 127 -5.81 8.10 -17.34
N GLY A 128 -5.20 7.35 -18.27
CA GLY A 128 -3.74 7.26 -18.40
C GLY A 128 -3.08 6.61 -17.19
N LYS A 129 -3.78 5.67 -16.53
CA LYS A 129 -3.28 4.88 -15.41
C LYS A 129 -2.63 3.58 -15.89
N VAL A 130 -1.80 3.01 -15.03
CA VAL A 130 -1.24 1.68 -15.15
C VAL A 130 -2.13 0.72 -14.33
N PRO A 131 -2.98 -0.08 -14.98
CA PRO A 131 -3.85 -1.01 -14.28
C PRO A 131 -3.08 -2.27 -13.88
N VAL A 132 -3.37 -2.77 -12.70
CA VAL A 132 -2.93 -4.09 -12.24
C VAL A 132 -4.13 -4.83 -11.66
N LEU A 133 -4.35 -6.07 -12.08
CA LEU A 133 -5.39 -6.92 -11.52
C LEU A 133 -4.92 -7.52 -10.20
N ALA A 134 -5.71 -7.33 -9.16
CA ALA A 134 -5.45 -7.85 -7.83
C ALA A 134 -6.60 -8.74 -7.35
N GLY A 135 -6.30 -9.82 -6.67
CA GLY A 135 -7.28 -10.57 -5.89
C GLY A 135 -7.63 -9.86 -4.58
N VAL A 136 -8.64 -10.37 -3.88
CA VAL A 136 -9.08 -9.82 -2.60
C VAL A 136 -8.22 -10.36 -1.45
N CYS A 137 -7.56 -9.48 -0.75
CA CYS A 137 -6.96 -9.71 0.57
C CYS A 137 -6.81 -8.36 1.30
N ASP A 138 -6.46 -8.39 2.57
CA ASP A 138 -6.20 -7.16 3.34
C ASP A 138 -5.01 -6.39 2.74
N GLY A 139 -5.27 -5.20 2.21
CA GLY A 139 -4.27 -4.32 1.59
C GLY A 139 -3.86 -4.70 0.16
N PHE A 140 -4.54 -5.65 -0.48
CA PHE A 140 -4.33 -6.12 -1.85
C PHE A 140 -2.85 -6.46 -2.13
N ILE A 141 -2.26 -5.99 -3.24
CA ILE A 141 -0.85 -6.22 -3.52
C ILE A 141 0.01 -5.16 -2.80
N GLY A 142 -0.29 -3.90 -3.03
CA GLY A 142 0.61 -2.82 -2.68
C GLY A 142 0.66 -2.51 -1.19
N ASN A 143 -0.49 -2.34 -0.54
CA ASN A 143 -0.56 -2.04 0.90
C ASN A 143 -0.13 -3.23 1.76
N ARG A 144 -0.34 -4.47 1.31
CA ARG A 144 0.13 -5.68 1.98
C ARG A 144 1.67 -5.73 2.02
N ILE A 145 2.34 -5.46 0.91
CA ILE A 145 3.81 -5.34 0.88
C ILE A 145 4.29 -4.14 1.70
N LEU A 146 3.57 -3.00 1.64
CA LEU A 146 3.90 -1.81 2.43
C LEU A 146 3.83 -2.08 3.94
N ALA A 147 2.86 -2.87 4.40
CA ALA A 147 2.74 -3.23 5.81
C ALA A 147 3.99 -4.01 6.28
N ARG A 148 4.46 -4.97 5.50
CA ARG A 148 5.68 -5.73 5.80
C ARG A 148 6.95 -4.87 5.76
N TYR A 149 7.03 -3.95 4.79
CA TYR A 149 8.12 -3.00 4.70
C TYR A 149 8.22 -2.10 5.95
N ARG A 150 7.07 -1.58 6.42
CA ARG A 150 7.01 -0.75 7.63
C ARG A 150 7.34 -1.54 8.89
N GLU A 151 6.81 -2.75 9.01
CA GLU A 151 7.12 -3.63 10.13
C GLU A 151 8.62 -3.94 10.21
N ALA A 152 9.26 -4.24 9.09
CA ALA A 152 10.71 -4.45 9.05
C ALA A 152 11.49 -3.18 9.42
N ALA A 153 11.03 -2.01 8.97
CA ALA A 153 11.63 -0.73 9.34
C ALA A 153 11.51 -0.47 10.86
N ASP A 154 10.30 -0.65 11.42
CA ASP A 154 10.04 -0.45 12.84
C ASP A 154 10.84 -1.44 13.70
N THR A 155 11.00 -2.69 13.22
CA THR A 155 11.84 -3.70 13.89
C THR A 155 13.30 -3.28 13.93
N VAL A 156 13.88 -2.88 12.78
CA VAL A 156 15.27 -2.42 12.69
C VAL A 156 15.50 -1.17 13.55
N PHE A 157 14.56 -0.24 13.53
CA PHE A 157 14.62 0.96 14.38
C PHE A 157 14.62 0.59 15.87
N MET A 158 13.72 -0.28 16.28
CA MET A 158 13.60 -0.71 17.67
C MET A 158 14.84 -1.50 18.12
N ASP A 159 15.42 -2.30 17.23
CA ASP A 159 16.55 -3.18 17.52
C ASP A 159 17.90 -2.46 17.54
N GLY A 160 18.01 -1.20 17.03
CA GLY A 160 19.27 -0.50 17.17
C GLY A 160 19.49 0.72 16.32
N SER A 161 18.75 0.89 15.23
CA SER A 161 18.89 2.03 14.33
C SER A 161 18.08 3.26 14.78
N THR A 162 18.07 4.27 13.92
CA THR A 162 17.23 5.48 14.04
C THR A 162 16.37 5.64 12.78
N PRO A 163 15.28 6.43 12.81
CA PRO A 163 14.47 6.67 11.61
C PRO A 163 15.25 7.24 10.44
N TRP A 164 16.25 8.10 10.72
CA TRP A 164 17.06 8.72 9.67
C TRP A 164 18.05 7.75 9.05
N GLU A 165 18.70 6.86 9.81
CA GLU A 165 19.55 5.79 9.27
C GLU A 165 18.77 4.84 8.38
N VAL A 166 17.54 4.47 8.78
CA VAL A 166 16.67 3.63 7.97
C VAL A 166 16.24 4.35 6.68
N ASP A 167 15.86 5.62 6.77
CA ASP A 167 15.48 6.42 5.60
C ASP A 167 16.68 6.62 4.66
N GLU A 168 17.88 6.91 5.18
CA GLU A 168 19.10 7.08 4.41
C GLU A 168 19.47 5.80 3.64
N ALA A 169 19.46 4.65 4.31
CA ALA A 169 19.74 3.36 3.68
C ALA A 169 18.81 3.06 2.48
N ILE A 170 17.55 3.47 2.57
CA ILE A 170 16.57 3.27 1.49
C ILE A 170 16.71 4.32 0.39
N VAL A 171 17.07 5.56 0.74
CA VAL A 171 17.37 6.61 -0.25
C VAL A 171 18.62 6.24 -1.04
N ASP A 172 19.66 5.74 -0.39
CA ASP A 172 20.89 5.24 -1.04
C ASP A 172 20.61 4.06 -1.98
N PHE A 173 19.64 3.22 -1.65
CA PHE A 173 19.17 2.18 -2.57
C PHE A 173 18.53 2.76 -3.83
N GLY A 174 17.95 3.97 -3.77
CA GLY A 174 17.38 4.69 -4.91
C GLY A 174 15.93 5.12 -4.76
N TYR A 175 15.29 4.96 -3.59
CA TYR A 175 13.98 5.55 -3.33
C TYR A 175 14.11 7.08 -3.18
N ALA A 176 13.02 7.79 -3.53
CA ALA A 176 12.98 9.26 -3.35
C ALA A 176 12.92 9.70 -1.88
N MET A 177 12.40 8.83 -1.00
CA MET A 177 12.31 9.02 0.44
C MET A 177 12.21 7.65 1.14
N GLY A 178 12.66 7.60 2.38
CA GLY A 178 12.54 6.39 3.18
C GLY A 178 11.16 6.22 3.83
N PRO A 179 10.95 5.12 4.59
CA PRO A 179 9.64 4.77 5.15
C PRO A 179 9.12 5.77 6.18
N TYR A 180 9.98 6.40 6.95
CA TYR A 180 9.60 7.33 8.01
C TYR A 180 9.23 8.71 7.45
N GLU A 181 10.01 9.25 6.52
CA GLU A 181 9.64 10.49 5.83
C GLU A 181 8.33 10.33 5.04
N ALA A 182 8.11 9.18 4.41
CA ALA A 182 6.88 8.88 3.69
C ALA A 182 5.67 8.78 4.64
N GLN A 183 5.85 8.26 5.85
CA GLN A 183 4.80 8.25 6.88
C GLN A 183 4.48 9.67 7.36
N ASP A 184 5.50 10.51 7.60
CA ASP A 184 5.30 11.91 7.99
C ASP A 184 4.56 12.73 6.92
N LEU A 185 4.80 12.42 5.65
CA LEU A 185 4.10 13.05 4.53
C LEU A 185 2.62 12.66 4.46
N SER A 186 2.31 11.39 4.70
CA SER A 186 0.94 10.86 4.63
C SER A 186 0.13 11.10 5.91
N GLY A 187 0.80 11.19 7.04
CA GLY A 187 0.23 11.28 8.38
C GLY A 187 0.19 9.93 9.11
N LEU A 188 0.74 9.90 10.32
CA LEU A 188 0.86 8.70 11.15
C LEU A 188 -0.51 8.16 11.61
N ASP A 189 -1.50 9.04 11.73
CA ASP A 189 -2.89 8.69 12.09
C ASP A 189 -3.54 7.71 11.10
N ILE A 190 -3.22 7.79 9.80
CA ILE A 190 -3.73 6.84 8.79
C ILE A 190 -3.21 5.43 9.07
N ALA A 191 -1.90 5.31 9.31
CA ALA A 191 -1.29 4.02 9.66
C ALA A 191 -1.80 3.50 11.01
N HIS A 192 -2.01 4.39 12.00
CA HIS A 192 -2.58 4.03 13.30
C HIS A 192 -4.00 3.48 13.17
N ALA A 193 -4.88 4.15 12.43
CA ALA A 193 -6.24 3.67 12.19
C ALA A 193 -6.25 2.25 11.58
N ASN A 194 -5.34 1.97 10.64
CA ASN A 194 -5.19 0.62 10.08
C ASN A 194 -4.67 -0.40 11.11
N ARG A 195 -3.70 -0.04 11.96
CA ARG A 195 -3.22 -0.93 13.04
C ARG A 195 -4.32 -1.26 14.05
N GLN A 196 -5.18 -0.28 14.39
CA GLN A 196 -6.34 -0.50 15.26
C GLN A 196 -7.37 -1.43 14.60
N ARG A 197 -7.64 -1.25 13.31
CA ARG A 197 -8.53 -2.15 12.55
C ARG A 197 -8.02 -3.59 12.55
N GLN A 198 -6.71 -3.80 12.41
CA GLN A 198 -6.07 -5.11 12.38
C GLN A 198 -5.87 -5.74 13.77
N ALA A 199 -5.97 -4.97 14.86
CA ALA A 199 -5.67 -5.45 16.20
C ALA A 199 -6.44 -6.73 16.61
N PRO A 200 -7.75 -6.89 16.30
CA PRO A 200 -8.50 -8.11 16.66
C PRO A 200 -8.04 -9.39 15.95
N THR A 201 -7.40 -9.26 14.79
CA THR A 201 -6.99 -10.40 13.93
C THR A 201 -5.47 -10.57 13.86
N ARG A 202 -4.73 -9.76 14.62
CA ARG A 202 -3.27 -9.83 14.65
C ARG A 202 -2.81 -11.17 15.23
N ASP A 203 -1.81 -11.80 14.59
CA ASP A 203 -1.17 -12.98 15.14
C ASP A 203 -0.48 -12.65 16.48
N PRO A 204 -0.90 -13.27 17.59
CA PRO A 204 -0.33 -13.00 18.91
C PRO A 204 1.13 -13.41 19.05
N ASN A 205 1.62 -14.30 18.18
CA ASN A 205 3.02 -14.72 18.17
C ASN A 205 3.92 -13.76 17.39
N ARG A 206 3.33 -12.81 16.66
CA ARG A 206 4.07 -11.82 15.88
C ARG A 206 4.42 -10.63 16.74
N ARG A 207 5.71 -10.30 16.81
CA ARG A 207 6.19 -9.14 17.54
C ARG A 207 5.47 -7.87 17.08
N TYR A 208 4.93 -7.11 18.02
CA TYR A 208 4.32 -5.82 17.76
C TYR A 208 5.21 -4.70 18.28
N ILE A 209 5.55 -3.75 17.42
CA ILE A 209 6.39 -2.61 17.77
C ILE A 209 5.50 -1.42 18.12
N LEU A 210 5.51 -1.03 19.39
CA LEU A 210 4.62 0.02 19.96
C LEU A 210 5.02 1.44 19.58
N ILE A 211 6.25 1.66 19.14
CA ILE A 211 6.81 3.01 19.00
C ILE A 211 5.97 3.93 18.10
N ALA A 212 5.37 3.39 17.03
CA ALA A 212 4.49 4.16 16.16
C ALA A 212 3.19 4.60 16.86
N ASP A 213 2.71 3.85 17.87
CA ASP A 213 1.55 4.23 18.67
C ASP A 213 1.93 5.28 19.71
N ARG A 214 3.13 5.19 20.30
CA ARG A 214 3.69 6.23 21.18
C ARG A 214 3.80 7.57 20.47
N MET A 215 4.16 7.57 19.17
CA MET A 215 4.18 8.81 18.38
C MET A 215 2.80 9.47 18.29
N ILE A 216 1.73 8.68 18.17
CA ILE A 216 0.35 9.19 18.16
C ILE A 216 -0.02 9.78 19.53
N GLU A 217 0.31 9.10 20.62
CA GLU A 217 0.08 9.58 22.01
C GLU A 217 0.78 10.93 22.26
N LEU A 218 1.96 11.14 21.69
CA LEU A 218 2.70 12.40 21.76
C LEU A 218 2.19 13.47 20.79
N GLY A 219 1.11 13.22 20.04
CA GLY A 219 0.58 14.16 19.04
C GLY A 219 1.46 14.39 17.82
N LYS A 220 2.47 13.54 17.61
CA LYS A 220 3.41 13.62 16.49
C LYS A 220 2.80 12.92 15.27
N LEU A 221 1.98 13.65 14.50
CA LEU A 221 1.23 13.09 13.37
C LEU A 221 1.88 13.33 12.00
N GLY A 222 3.12 13.81 11.97
CA GLY A 222 3.86 14.10 10.75
C GLY A 222 3.85 15.57 10.36
N ARG A 223 4.09 15.87 9.09
CA ARG A 223 4.22 17.25 8.58
C ARG A 223 3.03 18.14 8.92
N LYS A 224 1.81 17.61 8.93
CA LYS A 224 0.58 18.37 9.24
C LYS A 224 0.52 18.95 10.65
N THR A 225 1.25 18.36 11.61
CA THR A 225 1.39 18.85 12.98
C THR A 225 2.77 19.48 13.25
N GLY A 226 3.62 19.59 12.24
CA GLY A 226 4.99 20.12 12.36
C GLY A 226 5.98 19.15 12.99
N ALA A 227 5.53 17.97 13.43
CA ALA A 227 6.35 16.90 13.99
C ALA A 227 5.74 15.52 13.75
N GLY A 228 6.58 14.56 13.43
CA GLY A 228 6.32 13.15 13.33
C GLY A 228 7.60 12.40 13.72
N TRP A 229 8.07 11.51 12.87
CA TRP A 229 9.40 10.90 12.99
C TRP A 229 10.52 11.95 12.90
N TYR A 230 10.26 13.00 12.13
CA TYR A 230 11.10 14.19 12.04
C TYR A 230 10.35 15.42 12.56
N ARG A 231 11.08 16.49 12.83
CA ARG A 231 10.54 17.83 13.06
C ARG A 231 10.58 18.63 11.76
N TYR A 232 9.61 19.53 11.60
CA TYR A 232 9.45 20.40 10.43
C TYR A 232 9.31 21.86 10.87
N PRO A 233 10.41 22.50 11.37
CA PRO A 233 10.36 23.86 11.89
C PRO A 233 9.89 24.85 10.82
N GLY A 234 8.87 25.65 11.14
CA GLY A 234 8.32 26.63 10.22
C GLY A 234 7.73 26.07 8.92
N GLY A 235 7.41 24.76 8.87
CA GLY A 235 6.92 24.09 7.66
C GLY A 235 8.02 23.83 6.61
N GLY A 236 9.29 24.00 6.98
CA GLY A 236 10.48 23.81 6.13
C GLY A 236 10.89 22.34 5.94
N GLY A 237 12.19 22.15 5.72
CA GLY A 237 12.80 20.83 5.58
C GLY A 237 12.72 19.98 6.85
N LYS A 238 12.92 18.67 6.68
CA LYS A 238 12.97 17.74 7.83
C LYS A 238 14.24 17.94 8.65
N VAL A 239 14.11 17.83 9.96
CA VAL A 239 15.20 17.84 10.95
C VAL A 239 15.00 16.63 11.85
N GLU A 240 16.08 15.94 12.18
CA GLU A 240 16.08 14.84 13.13
C GLU A 240 15.49 15.24 14.48
N ASP A 241 14.78 14.32 15.11
CA ASP A 241 14.20 14.54 16.42
C ASP A 241 14.80 13.59 17.45
N PRO A 242 15.74 14.03 18.28
CA PRO A 242 16.40 13.19 19.30
C PRO A 242 15.41 12.49 20.23
N ILE A 243 14.25 13.12 20.52
CA ILE A 243 13.21 12.51 21.36
C ILE A 243 12.73 11.19 20.78
N VAL A 244 12.70 11.05 19.47
CA VAL A 244 12.27 9.79 18.81
C VAL A 244 13.29 8.68 19.01
N ALA A 245 14.60 9.01 18.96
CA ALA A 245 15.66 8.04 19.27
C ALA A 245 15.65 7.65 20.76
N ASP A 246 15.50 8.62 21.66
CA ASP A 246 15.40 8.37 23.11
C ASP A 246 14.21 7.48 23.44
N LEU A 247 13.06 7.71 22.79
CA LEU A 247 11.86 6.90 22.97
C LEU A 247 12.09 5.43 22.56
N ALA A 248 12.85 5.18 21.47
CA ALA A 248 13.18 3.82 21.05
C ALA A 248 14.10 3.13 22.05
N ILE A 249 15.06 3.86 22.64
CA ILE A 249 15.96 3.33 23.67
C ILE A 249 15.16 2.95 24.91
N GLU A 250 14.22 3.81 25.34
CA GLU A 250 13.35 3.57 26.48
C GLU A 250 12.45 2.34 26.26
N GLU A 251 11.76 2.27 25.13
CA GLU A 251 10.87 1.14 24.81
C GLU A 251 11.67 -0.18 24.65
N ALA A 252 12.88 -0.14 24.07
CA ALA A 252 13.75 -1.32 24.01
C ALA A 252 14.17 -1.79 25.39
N HIS A 253 14.49 -0.86 26.31
CA HIS A 253 14.83 -1.17 27.69
C HIS A 253 13.65 -1.85 28.42
N PHE A 254 12.45 -1.31 28.32
CA PHE A 254 11.24 -1.89 28.92
C PHE A 254 10.90 -3.27 28.32
N ALA A 255 11.18 -3.48 27.04
CA ALA A 255 11.01 -4.77 26.37
C ALA A 255 12.14 -5.78 26.69
N GLY A 256 13.15 -5.39 27.49
CA GLY A 256 14.31 -6.25 27.83
C GLY A 256 15.20 -6.56 26.62
N MET A 257 15.24 -5.68 25.63
CA MET A 257 15.96 -5.88 24.37
C MET A 257 17.34 -5.24 24.43
N SER A 258 18.33 -5.97 23.92
CA SER A 258 19.65 -5.41 23.63
C SER A 258 19.64 -4.82 22.22
N ARG A 259 19.93 -3.52 22.13
CA ARG A 259 20.06 -2.84 20.83
C ARG A 259 21.39 -3.20 20.17
N THR A 260 21.37 -3.33 18.84
CA THR A 260 22.52 -3.67 18.00
C THR A 260 22.66 -2.63 16.89
N ASP A 261 23.88 -2.22 16.61
CA ASP A 261 24.11 -1.32 15.47
C ASP A 261 24.00 -2.09 14.15
N TYR A 262 23.21 -1.53 13.22
CA TYR A 262 23.07 -2.02 11.85
C TYR A 262 23.79 -1.10 10.87
N SER A 263 24.53 -1.69 9.93
CA SER A 263 25.02 -0.93 8.77
C SER A 263 23.86 -0.58 7.82
N GLY A 264 23.98 0.48 7.04
CA GLY A 264 22.99 0.86 6.03
C GLY A 264 22.69 -0.27 5.03
N SER A 265 23.67 -1.11 4.71
CA SER A 265 23.47 -2.29 3.85
C SER A 265 22.60 -3.38 4.51
N GLU A 266 22.79 -3.62 5.80
CA GLU A 266 21.95 -4.58 6.55
C GLU A 266 20.52 -4.08 6.72
N ILE A 267 20.35 -2.79 7.02
CA ILE A 267 19.04 -2.13 7.06
C ILE A 267 18.31 -2.33 5.73
N CYS A 268 18.94 -1.92 4.63
CA CYS A 268 18.38 -2.03 3.30
C CYS A 268 18.02 -3.48 2.94
N GLN A 269 18.91 -4.43 3.23
CA GLN A 269 18.70 -5.85 2.97
C GLN A 269 17.50 -6.39 3.73
N ARG A 270 17.34 -6.09 5.02
CA ARG A 270 16.20 -6.55 5.84
C ARG A 270 14.88 -6.03 5.30
N LEU A 271 14.81 -4.75 4.94
CA LEU A 271 13.59 -4.15 4.39
C LEU A 271 13.24 -4.74 3.01
N LEU A 272 14.22 -4.95 2.15
CA LEU A 272 14.00 -5.56 0.83
C LEU A 272 13.59 -7.03 0.94
N LEU A 273 14.24 -7.82 1.80
CA LEU A 273 13.89 -9.23 2.02
C LEU A 273 12.47 -9.38 2.58
N ALA A 274 12.04 -8.50 3.50
CA ALA A 274 10.67 -8.50 4.01
C ALA A 274 9.65 -8.25 2.88
N MET A 275 9.92 -7.28 2.00
CA MET A 275 9.07 -6.99 0.85
C MET A 275 9.03 -8.15 -0.16
N ILE A 276 10.19 -8.71 -0.48
CA ILE A 276 10.31 -9.83 -1.45
C ILE A 276 9.59 -11.08 -0.94
N ASN A 277 9.76 -11.39 0.34
CA ASN A 277 9.11 -12.56 0.94
C ASN A 277 7.60 -12.44 0.92
N GLU A 278 7.05 -11.28 1.30
CA GLU A 278 5.60 -11.01 1.24
C GLU A 278 5.08 -10.98 -0.20
N ALA A 279 5.84 -10.42 -1.12
CA ALA A 279 5.49 -10.40 -2.54
C ALA A 279 5.41 -11.81 -3.13
N ALA A 280 6.28 -12.70 -2.70
CA ALA A 280 6.22 -14.11 -3.08
C ALA A 280 4.97 -14.81 -2.52
N ASP A 281 4.56 -14.53 -1.28
CA ASP A 281 3.32 -15.06 -0.71
C ASP A 281 2.07 -14.51 -1.43
N ILE A 282 2.08 -13.25 -1.84
CA ILE A 282 1.03 -12.62 -2.66
C ILE A 282 0.90 -13.32 -4.01
N LEU A 283 2.01 -13.63 -4.66
CA LEU A 283 2.02 -14.35 -5.93
C LEU A 283 1.57 -15.81 -5.74
N ASP A 284 2.05 -16.49 -4.70
CA ASP A 284 1.65 -17.88 -4.40
C ASP A 284 0.15 -18.01 -4.12
N ALA A 285 -0.42 -17.01 -3.44
CA ALA A 285 -1.85 -16.96 -3.12
C ALA A 285 -2.75 -16.53 -4.31
N GLY A 286 -2.17 -16.21 -5.47
CA GLY A 286 -2.92 -15.77 -6.65
C GLY A 286 -3.54 -14.36 -6.51
N ILE A 287 -3.09 -13.58 -5.54
CA ILE A 287 -3.50 -12.17 -5.38
C ILE A 287 -2.91 -11.30 -6.49
N ALA A 288 -1.67 -11.53 -6.88
CA ALA A 288 -1.09 -11.04 -8.12
C ALA A 288 -1.05 -12.16 -9.16
N GLN A 289 -1.23 -11.84 -10.44
CA GLN A 289 -1.24 -12.81 -11.52
C GLN A 289 0.19 -13.18 -11.99
N SER A 290 1.14 -12.27 -11.79
CA SER A 290 2.53 -12.44 -12.18
C SER A 290 3.48 -11.60 -11.31
N ALA A 291 4.77 -11.95 -11.34
CA ALA A 291 5.82 -11.13 -10.73
C ALA A 291 5.86 -9.70 -11.31
N SER A 292 5.60 -9.56 -12.61
CA SER A 292 5.57 -8.27 -13.30
C SER A 292 4.45 -7.36 -12.78
N ASP A 293 3.30 -7.90 -12.36
CA ASP A 293 2.22 -7.11 -11.75
C ASP A 293 2.69 -6.48 -10.44
N ILE A 294 3.42 -7.24 -9.64
CA ILE A 294 4.02 -6.74 -8.39
C ILE A 294 5.06 -5.65 -8.68
N ASP A 295 5.88 -5.83 -9.72
CA ASP A 295 6.85 -4.82 -10.15
C ASP A 295 6.16 -3.51 -10.56
N LEU A 296 5.08 -3.60 -11.34
CA LEU A 296 4.27 -2.44 -11.73
C LEU A 296 3.68 -1.73 -10.50
N VAL A 297 3.13 -2.49 -9.54
CA VAL A 297 2.61 -1.93 -8.28
C VAL A 297 3.70 -1.18 -7.53
N LYS A 298 4.87 -1.79 -7.35
CA LYS A 298 5.96 -1.19 -6.58
C LYS A 298 6.56 0.04 -7.26
N VAL A 299 6.72 0.01 -8.58
CA VAL A 299 7.28 1.13 -9.36
C VAL A 299 6.30 2.30 -9.46
N PHE A 300 5.02 2.05 -9.77
CA PHE A 300 4.06 3.12 -10.07
C PHE A 300 3.23 3.58 -8.86
N GLY A 301 3.19 2.80 -7.79
CA GLY A 301 2.44 3.11 -6.58
C GLY A 301 3.30 3.44 -5.36
N TYR A 302 4.50 2.87 -5.26
CA TYR A 302 5.30 2.91 -4.04
C TYR A 302 6.74 3.38 -4.22
N GLY A 303 7.07 3.94 -5.39
CA GLY A 303 8.35 4.61 -5.62
C GLY A 303 9.57 3.69 -5.71
N PHE A 304 9.40 2.40 -5.96
CA PHE A 304 10.55 1.50 -6.20
C PHE A 304 11.38 2.04 -7.37
N PRO A 305 12.72 2.09 -7.26
CA PRO A 305 13.57 2.67 -8.29
C PRO A 305 13.39 1.98 -9.65
N ARG A 306 12.90 2.72 -10.66
CA ARG A 306 12.57 2.19 -12.00
C ARG A 306 13.76 1.55 -12.70
N TRP A 307 14.94 2.09 -12.50
CA TRP A 307 16.17 1.58 -13.11
C TRP A 307 16.61 0.22 -12.55
N ARG A 308 16.02 -0.23 -11.45
CA ARG A 308 16.18 -1.57 -10.89
C ARG A 308 15.14 -2.57 -11.41
N GLY A 309 14.21 -2.15 -12.28
CA GLY A 309 13.22 -2.99 -12.94
C GLY A 309 11.94 -3.27 -12.14
N GLY A 310 12.00 -3.30 -10.83
CA GLY A 310 10.92 -3.64 -9.91
C GLY A 310 11.38 -4.58 -8.81
N LEU A 311 10.54 -4.87 -7.85
CA LEU A 311 10.89 -5.63 -6.65
C LEU A 311 11.22 -7.10 -6.97
N MET A 312 10.39 -7.76 -7.79
CA MET A 312 10.55 -9.17 -8.15
C MET A 312 11.66 -9.35 -9.18
N HIS A 313 11.78 -8.43 -10.12
CA HIS A 313 12.91 -8.39 -11.05
C HIS A 313 14.24 -8.21 -10.32
N TYR A 314 14.29 -7.31 -9.34
CA TYR A 314 15.45 -7.12 -8.49
C TYR A 314 15.78 -8.39 -7.69
N ALA A 315 14.77 -9.05 -7.15
CA ALA A 315 14.94 -10.33 -6.43
C ALA A 315 15.58 -11.41 -7.34
N ASP A 316 15.12 -11.53 -8.58
CA ASP A 316 15.73 -12.45 -9.56
C ASP A 316 17.20 -12.10 -9.84
N SER A 317 17.55 -10.81 -9.88
CA SER A 317 18.94 -10.36 -10.05
C SER A 317 19.86 -10.73 -8.88
N LEU A 318 19.31 -10.83 -7.66
CA LEU A 318 20.03 -11.32 -6.48
C LEU A 318 20.17 -12.85 -6.46
N GLY A 319 19.24 -13.53 -7.12
CA GLY A 319 19.13 -14.99 -7.14
C GLY A 319 18.30 -15.54 -5.99
N VAL A 320 17.25 -16.31 -6.34
CA VAL A 320 16.25 -16.81 -5.37
C VAL A 320 16.90 -17.71 -4.29
N LYS A 321 17.92 -18.50 -4.62
CA LYS A 321 18.67 -19.33 -3.65
C LYS A 321 19.37 -18.48 -2.58
N ALA A 322 19.98 -17.37 -2.98
CA ALA A 322 20.64 -16.46 -2.07
C ALA A 322 19.64 -15.76 -1.13
N ILE A 323 18.47 -15.38 -1.67
CA ILE A 323 17.37 -14.79 -0.90
C ILE A 323 16.88 -15.77 0.16
N VAL A 324 16.61 -17.02 -0.21
CA VAL A 324 16.17 -18.07 0.74
C VAL A 324 17.19 -18.27 1.85
N ALA A 325 18.48 -18.38 1.50
CA ALA A 325 19.54 -18.53 2.49
C ALA A 325 19.61 -17.36 3.49
N GLN A 326 19.43 -16.13 3.01
CA GLN A 326 19.39 -14.94 3.89
C GLN A 326 18.15 -14.93 4.78
N LEU A 327 16.97 -15.24 4.24
CA LEU A 327 15.75 -15.35 5.02
C LEU A 327 15.84 -16.45 6.10
N GLU A 328 16.50 -17.57 5.82
CA GLU A 328 16.73 -18.64 6.79
C GLU A 328 17.67 -18.23 7.93
N ILE A 329 18.62 -17.32 7.65
CA ILE A 329 19.45 -16.72 8.71
C ILE A 329 18.57 -15.84 9.60
N LEU A 330 17.78 -14.96 9.02
CA LEU A 330 16.88 -14.05 9.76
C LEU A 330 15.78 -14.83 10.51
N ALA A 331 15.32 -15.96 9.99
CA ALA A 331 14.35 -16.82 10.66
C ALA A 331 14.88 -17.47 11.97
N ARG A 332 16.19 -17.45 12.20
CA ARG A 332 16.76 -17.86 13.49
C ARG A 332 16.62 -16.77 14.56
N GLU A 333 16.54 -15.51 14.13
CA GLU A 333 16.30 -14.35 15.00
C GLU A 333 14.82 -14.26 15.37
N ASP A 334 13.93 -14.33 14.37
CA ASP A 334 12.48 -14.31 14.53
C ASP A 334 11.81 -15.25 13.51
N PRO A 335 11.45 -16.51 13.91
CA PRO A 335 10.88 -17.49 12.99
C PRO A 335 9.46 -17.16 12.52
N VAL A 336 8.76 -16.24 13.19
CA VAL A 336 7.41 -15.80 12.81
C VAL A 336 7.50 -14.70 11.77
N ALA A 337 8.31 -13.67 12.02
CA ALA A 337 8.47 -12.54 11.11
C ALA A 337 9.16 -12.94 9.80
N TRP A 338 10.13 -13.85 9.86
CA TRP A 338 10.97 -14.26 8.73
C TRP A 338 10.65 -15.65 8.19
N LYS A 339 9.43 -16.15 8.41
CA LYS A 339 8.98 -17.41 7.80
C LYS A 339 9.12 -17.31 6.28
N VAL A 340 10.00 -18.17 5.71
CA VAL A 340 10.28 -18.15 4.28
C VAL A 340 9.06 -18.56 3.46
N SER A 341 8.71 -17.76 2.46
CA SER A 341 7.63 -18.05 1.53
C SER A 341 7.79 -19.42 0.86
N PRO A 342 6.72 -20.23 0.82
CA PRO A 342 6.74 -21.50 0.11
C PRO A 342 7.10 -21.36 -1.37
N LEU A 343 6.70 -20.28 -2.02
CA LEU A 343 7.06 -20.01 -3.41
C LEU A 343 8.57 -19.83 -3.57
N LEU A 344 9.21 -19.04 -2.70
CA LEU A 344 10.66 -18.83 -2.77
C LEU A 344 11.42 -20.18 -2.60
N ARG A 345 10.99 -21.04 -1.67
CA ARG A 345 11.59 -22.38 -1.51
C ARG A 345 11.46 -23.20 -2.78
N ARG A 346 10.26 -23.31 -3.35
CA ARG A 346 10.03 -24.05 -4.58
C ARG A 346 10.88 -23.55 -5.75
N CYS A 347 10.93 -22.22 -5.94
CA CYS A 347 11.74 -21.62 -6.99
C CYS A 347 13.25 -21.88 -6.76
N ALA A 348 13.73 -21.78 -5.53
CA ALA A 348 15.13 -22.06 -5.19
C ALA A 348 15.50 -23.53 -5.44
N GLU A 349 14.64 -24.46 -5.06
CA GLU A 349 14.83 -25.91 -5.29
C GLU A 349 14.82 -26.26 -6.78
N ALA A 350 13.88 -25.67 -7.54
CA ALA A 350 13.76 -25.89 -8.98
C ALA A 350 14.81 -25.11 -9.81
N GLY A 351 15.54 -24.17 -9.22
CA GLY A 351 16.42 -23.26 -9.97
C GLY A 351 15.67 -22.32 -10.90
N GLN A 352 14.40 -22.00 -10.55
CA GLN A 352 13.48 -21.18 -11.34
C GLN A 352 13.53 -19.73 -10.88
N SER A 353 13.37 -18.78 -11.80
CA SER A 353 13.19 -17.37 -11.51
C SER A 353 11.76 -17.05 -11.03
N LEU A 354 11.59 -15.94 -10.33
CA LEU A 354 10.25 -15.45 -9.93
C LEU A 354 9.44 -14.97 -11.14
N ALA A 355 10.10 -14.49 -12.18
CA ALA A 355 9.45 -14.12 -13.45
C ALA A 355 8.73 -15.31 -14.11
N GLU A 356 9.23 -16.52 -13.93
CA GLU A 356 8.64 -17.75 -14.44
C GLU A 356 7.62 -18.38 -13.49
N ALA A 357 7.61 -17.95 -12.22
CA ALA A 357 6.71 -18.48 -11.20
C ALA A 357 5.25 -18.19 -11.57
N ARG A 358 4.35 -19.10 -11.16
CA ARG A 358 2.90 -18.96 -11.34
C ARG A 358 2.22 -19.17 -10.00
N PRO A 359 1.05 -18.54 -9.79
CA PRO A 359 0.20 -18.82 -8.63
C PRO A 359 -0.09 -20.31 -8.53
N LYS A 360 -0.29 -20.79 -7.29
CA LYS A 360 -0.95 -22.09 -7.12
C LYS A 360 -2.39 -21.98 -7.60
N LEU A 361 -2.75 -22.81 -8.57
CA LEU A 361 -4.15 -22.98 -9.01
C LEU A 361 -4.96 -23.69 -7.94
#